data_874335582444a87ba6e91f42871f9519
#
_entry.id   874335582444a87ba6e91f42871f9519
#
_cell.length_a   1.000
_cell.length_b   1.000
_cell.length_c   1.000
_cell.angle_alpha   90.00
_cell.angle_beta   90.00
_cell.angle_gamma   90.00
#
_symmetry.space_group_name_H-M   'P 1'
#
loop_
_entity.id
_entity.type
_entity.pdbx_description
1 polymer ?
#
loop_
_entity_poly.entity_id
_entity_poly.type
_entity_poly.pdbx_seq_one_letter_code
_entity_poly.pdbx_strand_id
1 'polypeptide(L)' 'MIQIAIVEDEEIYVKQLTEYIRKYQTERGRSIKVTVFGDGEDITENYSGGFDIILM' A
#
# COMPACT_ATOMS: atom_id res chain seq x y z
N MET A 1 4.23 2.32 13.29
CA MET A 1 4.03 1.57 12.02
C MET A 1 3.33 2.46 11.00
N ILE A 2 3.88 2.51 9.81
CA ILE A 2 3.28 3.27 8.71
C ILE A 2 2.33 2.35 7.95
N GLN A 3 1.11 2.79 7.70
CA GLN A 3 0.13 2.02 6.93
C GLN A 3 -0.08 2.66 5.57
N ILE A 4 0.18 1.89 4.53
CA ILE A 4 0.08 2.34 3.15
C ILE A 4 -0.98 1.52 2.42
N ALA A 5 -1.90 2.21 1.74
CA ALA A 5 -2.87 1.58 0.87
C ALA A 5 -2.46 1.79 -0.58
N ILE A 6 -2.47 0.73 -1.37
CA ILE A 6 -2.20 0.79 -2.81
C ILE A 6 -3.49 0.47 -3.53
N VAL A 7 -3.97 1.39 -4.36
CA VAL A 7 -5.15 1.18 -5.19
C VAL A 7 -4.69 1.03 -6.63
N GLU A 8 -4.61 -0.20 -7.11
CA GLU A 8 -4.12 -0.50 -8.44
C GLU A 8 -4.65 -1.87 -8.89
N ASP A 9 -5.19 -1.95 -10.11
CA ASP A 9 -5.73 -3.18 -10.64
C ASP A 9 -4.72 -3.97 -11.49
N GLU A 10 -3.59 -3.38 -11.84
CA GLU A 10 -2.56 -4.08 -12.61
C GLU A 10 -1.52 -4.70 -11.67
N GLU A 11 -1.44 -6.01 -11.67
CA GLU A 11 -0.55 -6.74 -10.78
C GLU A 11 0.92 -6.36 -10.93
N ILE A 12 1.34 -6.02 -12.13
CA ILE A 12 2.75 -5.69 -12.38
C ILE A 12 3.15 -4.43 -11.61
N TYR A 13 2.28 -3.44 -11.58
CA TYR A 13 2.54 -2.22 -10.84
C TYR A 13 2.45 -2.44 -9.32
N VAL A 14 1.48 -3.26 -8.90
CA VAL A 14 1.36 -3.61 -7.49
C VAL A 14 2.63 -4.28 -7.01
N LYS A 15 3.16 -5.22 -7.79
CA LYS A 15 4.38 -5.93 -7.43
C LYS A 15 5.57 -4.98 -7.34
N GLN A 16 5.71 -4.08 -8.30
CA GLN A 16 6.80 -3.11 -8.30
C GLN A 16 6.75 -2.19 -7.09
N LEU A 17 5.56 -1.68 -6.78
CA LEU A 17 5.39 -0.80 -5.63
C LEU A 17 5.65 -1.52 -4.31
N THR A 18 5.16 -2.75 -4.20
CA THR A 18 5.36 -3.56 -3.00
C THR A 18 6.83 -3.85 -2.76
N GLU A 19 7.57 -4.20 -3.81
CA GLU A 19 8.99 -4.47 -3.70
C GLU A 19 9.77 -3.21 -3.33
N TYR A 20 9.39 -2.08 -3.88
CA TYR A 20 10.02 -0.80 -3.56
C TYR A 20 9.82 -0.46 -2.08
N ILE A 21 8.61 -0.64 -1.59
CA ILE A 21 8.30 -0.35 -0.20
C ILE A 21 9.05 -1.30 0.73
N ARG A 22 9.14 -2.57 0.36
CA ARG A 22 9.88 -3.56 1.14
C ARG A 22 11.36 -3.17 1.25
N LYS A 23 11.94 -2.73 0.14
CA LYS A 23 13.32 -2.30 0.13
C LYS A 23 13.53 -1.09 1.03
N TYR A 24 12.63 -0.13 0.96
CA TYR A 24 12.67 1.04 1.82
C TYR A 24 12.58 0.66 3.29
N GLN A 25 11.67 -0.25 3.61
CA GLN A 25 11.48 -0.73 4.97
C GLN A 25 12.76 -1.36 5.52
N THR A 26 13.40 -2.18 4.70
CA THR A 26 14.65 -2.85 5.09
C THR A 26 15.78 -1.84 5.30
N GLU A 27 15.94 -0.91 4.37
CA GLU A 27 17.02 0.07 4.44
C GLU A 27 16.87 1.04 5.60
N ARG A 28 15.62 1.42 5.90
CA ARG A 28 15.35 2.42 6.93
C ARG A 28 15.04 1.81 8.29
N GLY A 29 14.88 0.50 8.35
CA GLY A 29 14.52 -0.16 9.60
C GLY A 29 13.16 0.25 10.13
N ARG A 30 12.24 0.62 9.23
CA ARG A 30 10.89 1.04 9.62
C ARG A 30 9.87 -0.04 9.36
N SER A 31 8.87 -0.11 10.23
CA SER A 31 7.78 -1.06 10.08
C SER A 31 6.69 -0.44 9.21
N ILE A 32 6.41 -1.08 8.07
CA ILE A 32 5.41 -0.62 7.11
C ILE A 32 4.43 -1.74 6.81
N LYS A 33 3.15 -1.44 6.89
CA LYS A 33 2.10 -2.39 6.51
C LYS A 33 1.48 -1.91 5.21
N VAL A 34 1.45 -2.80 4.22
CA VAL A 34 0.89 -2.49 2.90
C VAL A 34 -0.41 -3.28 2.70
N THR A 35 -1.46 -2.58 2.30
CA THR A 35 -2.73 -3.19 1.93
C THR A 35 -3.03 -2.83 0.48
N VAL A 36 -3.35 -3.83 -0.34
CA VAL A 36 -3.61 -3.63 -1.76
C VAL A 36 -5.11 -3.75 -2.03
N PHE A 37 -5.64 -2.77 -2.75
CA PHE A 37 -7.03 -2.77 -3.19
C PHE A 37 -7.06 -2.82 -4.72
N GLY A 38 -7.93 -3.67 -5.27
CA GLY A 38 -8.06 -3.84 -6.71
C GLY A 38 -8.72 -2.67 -7.42
N ASP A 39 -9.54 -1.92 -6.72
CA ASP A 39 -10.17 -0.72 -7.28
C ASP A 39 -10.55 0.25 -6.16
N GLY A 40 -10.97 1.45 -6.56
CA GLY A 40 -11.28 2.50 -5.61
C GLY A 40 -12.52 2.24 -4.76
N GLU A 41 -13.43 1.41 -5.24
CA GLU A 41 -14.63 1.08 -4.49
C GLU A 41 -14.28 0.24 -3.26
N ASP A 42 -13.31 -0.66 -3.40
CA ASP A 42 -12.86 -1.48 -2.29
C ASP A 42 -12.34 -0.63 -1.15
N ILE A 43 -11.53 0.39 -1.46
CA ILE A 43 -10.99 1.24 -0.41
C ILE A 43 -12.07 2.11 0.21
N THR A 44 -13.06 2.53 -0.58
CA THR A 44 -14.18 3.33 -0.07
C THR A 44 -15.01 2.54 0.94
N GLU A 45 -15.29 1.28 0.62
CA GLU A 45 -16.09 0.43 1.49
C GLU A 45 -15.35 0.02 2.76
N ASN A 46 -14.05 -0.19 2.65
CA ASN A 46 -13.24 -0.73 3.74
C ASN A 46 -12.38 0.32 4.43
N TYR A 47 -12.53 1.58 4.04
CA TYR A 47 -11.70 2.64 4.60
C TYR A 47 -12.10 2.94 6.03
N SER A 48 -11.17 2.75 6.93
CA SER A 48 -11.40 2.96 8.36
C SER A 48 -10.64 4.18 8.90
N GLY A 49 -10.01 4.93 8.01
CA GLY A 49 -9.22 6.08 8.43
C GLY A 49 -7.85 5.73 8.98
N GLY A 50 -7.42 4.48 8.79
CA GLY A 50 -6.17 4.01 9.37
C GLY A 50 -4.95 4.10 8.47
N PHE A 51 -5.09 4.64 7.26
CA PHE A 51 -3.96 4.70 6.32
C PHE A 51 -3.27 6.05 6.39
N ASP A 52 -1.94 6.01 6.46
CA ASP A 52 -1.13 7.22 6.45
C ASP A 52 -0.88 7.72 5.02
N ILE A 53 -0.77 6.79 4.08
CA ILE A 53 -0.50 7.09 2.68
C ILE A 53 -1.40 6.25 1.81
N ILE A 54 -1.97 6.86 0.77
CA ILE A 54 -2.76 6.15 -0.24
C ILE A 54 -2.13 6.42 -1.60
N LEU A 55 -1.74 5.35 -2.28
CA LEU A 55 -1.13 5.42 -3.61
C LEU A 55 -2.15 4.93 -4.65
N MET A 56 -2.41 5.75 -5.64
CA MET A 56 -3.34 5.40 -6.73
C MET A 56 -2.69 5.62 -8.08
#